data_ee9fbbd67bcfc53b8f63fb767cd30187
#
_entry.id   ee9fbbd67bcfc53b8f63fb767cd30187
#
_cell.length_a   1.000
_cell.length_b   1.000
_cell.length_c   1.000
_cell.angle_alpha   90.00
_cell.angle_beta   90.00
_cell.angle_gamma   90.00
#
_symmetry.space_group_name_H-M   'P 1'
#
loop_
_entity.id
_entity.type
_entity.pdbx_description
1 polymer ?
#
loop_
_entity_poly.entity_id
_entity_poly.type
_entity_poly.pdbx_seq_one_letter_code
_entity_poly.pdbx_strand_id
1 'polypeptide(L)'
;MAEMVYLQLAESVLAEKRKVLIRDVSKVVSDNLDLKNKIEKIELMNFSTSSKEQQVISILDIIEEIRKNCDGELCIQNLGQPDVVVYYKAFDPSDRIKQKFKFIFLCLIAFFGAGFSIISYNSDVNLVGQLDLLQNVFTGGSESGAMIGGVAYSLGLF
;
A
#
# COMPACT_ATOMS: atom_id res chain seq x y z
N MET A 1 -37.19 0.78 -25.53
CA MET A 1 -36.51 2.05 -25.15
C MET A 1 -35.16 1.67 -24.64
N ALA A 2 -34.09 2.24 -25.18
CA ALA A 2 -32.75 1.99 -24.68
C ALA A 2 -32.62 2.56 -23.25
N GLU A 3 -32.23 1.74 -22.30
CA GLU A 3 -32.02 2.19 -20.92
C GLU A 3 -30.65 2.89 -20.78
N MET A 4 -30.66 4.08 -20.21
CA MET A 4 -29.42 4.84 -20.00
C MET A 4 -28.70 4.41 -18.71
N VAL A 5 -27.41 4.14 -18.85
CA VAL A 5 -26.54 3.78 -17.74
C VAL A 5 -25.30 4.67 -17.78
N TYR A 6 -25.06 5.38 -16.69
CA TYR A 6 -23.87 6.21 -16.50
C TYR A 6 -22.89 5.48 -15.58
N LEU A 7 -21.63 5.40 -16.04
CA LEU A 7 -20.53 4.81 -15.28
C LEU A 7 -19.51 5.89 -14.96
N GLN A 8 -19.02 5.89 -13.75
CA GLN A 8 -17.90 6.73 -13.33
C GLN A 8 -16.83 5.82 -12.73
N LEU A 9 -15.78 5.54 -13.51
CA LEU A 9 -14.66 4.75 -13.04
C LEU A 9 -13.79 5.56 -12.08
N ALA A 10 -13.27 4.88 -11.05
CA ALA A 10 -12.22 5.41 -10.20
C ALA A 10 -10.87 5.31 -10.92
N GLU A 11 -9.92 6.17 -10.58
CA GLU A 11 -8.56 6.11 -11.10
C GLU A 11 -7.81 4.87 -10.59
N SER A 12 -7.95 4.58 -9.31
CA SER A 12 -7.36 3.40 -8.68
C SER A 12 -8.19 2.90 -7.51
N VAL A 13 -8.17 1.59 -7.31
CA VAL A 13 -8.94 0.91 -6.26
C VAL A 13 -8.08 -0.13 -5.56
N LEU A 14 -8.14 -0.17 -4.22
CA LEU A 14 -7.56 -1.24 -3.43
C LEU A 14 -8.62 -2.31 -3.14
N ALA A 15 -8.50 -3.45 -3.79
CA ALA A 15 -9.38 -4.58 -3.56
C ALA A 15 -8.94 -5.37 -2.32
N GLU A 16 -9.82 -5.46 -1.33
CA GLU A 16 -9.60 -6.26 -0.12
C GLU A 16 -10.00 -7.73 -0.32
N LYS A 17 -10.86 -7.98 -1.31
CA LYS A 17 -11.35 -9.31 -1.64
C LYS A 17 -10.78 -9.76 -2.98
N ARG A 18 -10.64 -11.08 -3.16
CA ARG A 18 -10.18 -11.67 -4.43
C ARG A 18 -11.12 -11.38 -5.60
N LYS A 19 -12.43 -11.35 -5.33
CA LYS A 19 -13.46 -11.04 -6.31
C LYS A 19 -13.69 -9.55 -6.36
N VAL A 20 -13.53 -8.98 -7.53
CA VAL A 20 -13.75 -7.56 -7.81
C VAL A 20 -15.05 -7.44 -8.60
N LEU A 21 -15.97 -6.67 -8.06
CA LEU A 21 -17.26 -6.38 -8.67
C LEU A 21 -17.25 -4.99 -9.31
N ILE A 22 -18.19 -4.73 -10.25
CA ILE A 22 -18.33 -3.42 -10.89
C ILE A 22 -18.50 -2.30 -9.86
N ARG A 23 -19.28 -2.52 -8.80
CA ARG A 23 -19.46 -1.53 -7.71
C ARG A 23 -18.19 -1.15 -6.97
N ASP A 24 -17.16 -2.01 -7.00
CA ASP A 24 -15.91 -1.78 -6.28
C ASP A 24 -14.99 -0.84 -7.06
N VAL A 25 -15.14 -0.79 -8.40
CA VAL A 25 -14.28 -0.01 -9.31
C VAL A 25 -15.00 1.18 -9.95
N SER A 26 -16.33 1.17 -9.94
CA SER A 26 -17.12 2.23 -10.57
C SER A 26 -18.38 2.57 -9.78
N LYS A 27 -18.83 3.81 -9.93
CA LYS A 27 -20.15 4.26 -9.50
C LYS A 27 -21.11 4.12 -10.67
N VAL A 28 -22.20 3.38 -10.45
CA VAL A 28 -23.24 3.14 -11.46
C VAL A 28 -24.45 4.00 -11.15
N VAL A 29 -24.94 4.70 -12.15
CA VAL A 29 -26.20 5.48 -12.08
C VAL A 29 -27.10 5.07 -13.23
N SER A 30 -28.34 4.68 -12.92
CA SER A 30 -29.40 4.37 -13.89
C SER A 30 -30.75 4.71 -13.30
N ASP A 31 -31.71 5.06 -14.14
CA ASP A 31 -33.09 5.30 -13.73
C ASP A 31 -33.79 4.01 -13.26
N ASN A 32 -33.35 2.86 -13.77
CA ASN A 32 -33.84 1.54 -13.37
C ASN A 32 -32.99 0.98 -12.21
N LEU A 33 -33.59 0.89 -11.03
CA LEU A 33 -32.93 0.44 -9.81
C LEU A 33 -32.54 -1.05 -9.87
N ASP A 34 -33.35 -1.87 -10.52
CA ASP A 34 -33.07 -3.30 -10.66
C ASP A 34 -31.90 -3.55 -11.61
N LEU A 35 -31.85 -2.81 -12.70
CA LEU A 35 -30.72 -2.84 -13.64
C LEU A 35 -29.43 -2.39 -12.95
N LYS A 36 -29.49 -1.29 -12.21
CA LYS A 36 -28.34 -0.81 -11.42
C LYS A 36 -27.83 -1.88 -10.48
N ASN A 37 -28.70 -2.48 -9.66
CA ASN A 37 -28.35 -3.53 -8.72
C ASN A 37 -27.77 -4.78 -9.39
N LYS A 38 -28.24 -5.10 -10.61
CA LYS A 38 -27.72 -6.20 -11.42
C LYS A 38 -26.31 -5.90 -11.89
N ILE A 39 -26.08 -4.71 -12.45
CA ILE A 39 -24.77 -4.27 -12.95
C ILE A 39 -23.74 -4.23 -11.82
N GLU A 40 -24.08 -3.66 -10.67
CA GLU A 40 -23.17 -3.53 -9.52
C GLU A 40 -22.67 -4.88 -8.98
N LYS A 41 -23.41 -5.97 -9.21
CA LYS A 41 -23.06 -7.33 -8.75
C LYS A 41 -22.26 -8.14 -9.75
N ILE A 42 -22.06 -7.64 -10.97
CA ILE A 42 -21.27 -8.34 -12.00
C ILE A 42 -19.82 -8.46 -11.52
N GLU A 43 -19.27 -9.67 -11.61
CA GLU A 43 -17.88 -9.97 -11.31
C GLU A 43 -17.01 -9.62 -12.53
N LEU A 44 -16.06 -8.71 -12.34
CA LEU A 44 -15.13 -8.31 -13.40
C LEU A 44 -13.92 -9.23 -13.46
N MET A 45 -13.42 -9.62 -12.29
CA MET A 45 -12.22 -10.44 -12.20
C MET A 45 -12.11 -11.14 -10.86
N ASN A 46 -11.27 -12.18 -10.85
CA ASN A 46 -10.94 -12.92 -9.62
C ASN A 46 -9.43 -13.13 -9.55
N PHE A 47 -8.78 -12.54 -8.55
CA PHE A 47 -7.36 -12.73 -8.31
C PHE A 47 -7.08 -14.16 -7.83
N SER A 48 -6.27 -14.91 -8.58
CA SER A 48 -5.97 -16.31 -8.29
C SER A 48 -4.83 -16.48 -7.30
N THR A 49 -3.94 -15.50 -7.18
CA THR A 49 -2.70 -15.60 -6.41
C THR A 49 -2.83 -14.91 -5.05
N SER A 50 -2.09 -15.43 -4.06
CA SER A 50 -2.05 -14.87 -2.69
C SER A 50 -1.10 -13.70 -2.53
N SER A 51 -0.43 -13.27 -3.60
CA SER A 51 0.55 -12.18 -3.61
C SER A 51 -0.10 -10.85 -4.02
N LYS A 52 0.64 -9.77 -3.82
CA LYS A 52 0.24 -8.45 -4.32
C LYS A 52 0.18 -8.51 -5.85
N GLU A 53 -0.99 -8.30 -6.38
CA GLU A 53 -1.22 -8.21 -7.81
C GLU A 53 -1.79 -6.84 -8.17
N GLN A 54 -1.42 -6.37 -9.34
CA GLN A 54 -1.95 -5.14 -9.92
C GLN A 54 -2.48 -5.48 -11.30
N GLN A 55 -3.70 -5.06 -11.59
CA GLN A 55 -4.30 -5.25 -12.90
C GLN A 55 -5.01 -3.97 -13.34
N VAL A 56 -4.90 -3.68 -14.63
CA VAL A 56 -5.58 -2.56 -15.26
C VAL A 56 -6.80 -3.11 -16.00
N ILE A 57 -7.96 -2.50 -15.77
CA ILE A 57 -9.22 -2.86 -16.41
C ILE A 57 -9.67 -1.66 -17.22
N SER A 58 -9.93 -1.89 -18.51
CA SER A 58 -10.46 -0.85 -19.39
C SER A 58 -11.98 -0.72 -19.24
N ILE A 59 -12.50 0.48 -19.47
CA ILE A 59 -13.95 0.71 -19.58
C ILE A 59 -14.59 -0.19 -20.63
N LEU A 60 -13.86 -0.52 -21.69
CA LEU A 60 -14.37 -1.39 -22.76
C LEU A 60 -14.64 -2.81 -22.25
N ASP A 61 -13.73 -3.34 -21.41
CA ASP A 61 -13.91 -4.66 -20.79
C ASP A 61 -15.16 -4.68 -19.90
N ILE A 62 -15.36 -3.59 -19.13
CA ILE A 62 -16.52 -3.44 -18.26
C ILE A 62 -17.81 -3.37 -19.07
N ILE A 63 -17.83 -2.60 -20.17
CA ILE A 63 -19.00 -2.50 -21.05
C ILE A 63 -19.33 -3.86 -21.68
N GLU A 64 -18.30 -4.59 -22.11
CA GLU A 64 -18.48 -5.93 -22.69
C GLU A 64 -19.09 -6.89 -21.66
N GLU A 65 -18.60 -6.85 -20.42
CA GLU A 65 -19.09 -7.70 -19.34
C GLU A 65 -20.53 -7.34 -18.92
N ILE A 66 -20.89 -6.06 -18.92
CA ILE A 66 -22.27 -5.62 -18.70
C ILE A 66 -23.19 -6.14 -19.81
N ARG A 67 -22.78 -6.04 -21.07
CA ARG A 67 -23.57 -6.52 -22.21
C ARG A 67 -23.77 -8.03 -22.21
N LYS A 68 -22.81 -8.80 -21.72
CA LYS A 68 -22.95 -10.26 -21.56
C LYS A 68 -23.97 -10.67 -20.51
N ASN A 69 -24.07 -9.87 -19.44
CA ASN A 69 -24.86 -10.20 -18.27
C ASN A 69 -26.24 -9.51 -18.23
N CYS A 70 -26.46 -8.50 -19.06
CA CYS A 70 -27.71 -7.76 -19.11
C CYS A 70 -28.32 -7.84 -20.52
N ASP A 71 -29.56 -8.30 -20.57
CA ASP A 71 -30.35 -8.35 -21.82
C ASP A 71 -30.98 -6.98 -22.09
N GLY A 72 -30.98 -6.54 -23.33
CA GLY A 72 -31.65 -5.32 -23.81
C GLY A 72 -30.71 -4.31 -24.45
N GLU A 73 -31.30 -3.29 -25.06
CA GLU A 73 -30.54 -2.16 -25.61
C GLU A 73 -30.13 -1.21 -24.51
N LEU A 74 -28.85 -1.28 -24.12
CA LEU A 74 -28.23 -0.43 -23.10
C LEU A 74 -27.41 0.66 -23.80
N CYS A 75 -27.68 1.91 -23.44
CA CYS A 75 -26.84 3.06 -23.76
C CYS A 75 -25.93 3.37 -22.57
N ILE A 76 -24.67 2.92 -22.65
CA ILE A 76 -23.71 3.08 -21.57
C ILE A 76 -22.82 4.27 -21.87
N GLN A 77 -22.75 5.22 -20.93
CA GLN A 77 -21.90 6.41 -21.03
C GLN A 77 -20.91 6.46 -19.87
N ASN A 78 -19.62 6.55 -20.19
CA ASN A 78 -18.58 6.72 -19.18
C ASN A 78 -18.34 8.21 -18.91
N LEU A 79 -18.45 8.60 -17.65
CA LEU A 79 -18.17 9.96 -17.14
C LEU A 79 -16.87 10.02 -16.35
N GLY A 80 -16.17 8.88 -16.17
CA GLY A 80 -14.95 8.74 -15.39
C GLY A 80 -13.70 8.55 -16.24
N GLN A 81 -12.71 7.90 -15.64
CA GLN A 81 -11.46 7.54 -16.30
C GLN A 81 -11.71 6.43 -17.35
N PRO A 82 -10.87 6.35 -18.41
CA PRO A 82 -10.98 5.28 -19.41
C PRO A 82 -10.54 3.91 -18.85
N ASP A 83 -9.67 3.92 -17.86
CA ASP A 83 -9.09 2.72 -17.23
C ASP A 83 -9.07 2.87 -15.73
N VAL A 84 -9.15 1.74 -15.01
CA VAL A 84 -9.01 1.68 -13.56
C VAL A 84 -7.89 0.72 -13.18
N VAL A 85 -7.02 1.14 -12.27
CA VAL A 85 -5.96 0.29 -11.73
C VAL A 85 -6.43 -0.36 -10.45
N VAL A 86 -6.58 -1.68 -10.46
CA VAL A 86 -6.97 -2.46 -9.30
C VAL A 86 -5.74 -3.05 -8.63
N TYR A 87 -5.50 -2.64 -7.39
CA TYR A 87 -4.46 -3.20 -6.55
C TYR A 87 -5.07 -4.24 -5.63
N TYR A 88 -4.66 -5.49 -5.77
CA TYR A 88 -5.02 -6.53 -4.82
C TYR A 88 -3.88 -6.74 -3.83
N LYS A 89 -4.22 -6.66 -2.55
CA LYS A 89 -3.32 -7.01 -1.46
C LYS A 89 -3.99 -8.06 -0.60
N ALA A 90 -3.52 -9.31 -0.71
CA ALA A 90 -3.95 -10.35 0.20
C ALA A 90 -3.74 -9.89 1.66
N PHE A 91 -4.78 -10.01 2.47
CA PHE A 91 -4.70 -9.69 3.89
C PHE A 91 -3.86 -10.76 4.58
N ASP A 92 -2.59 -10.45 4.85
CA ASP A 92 -1.73 -11.28 5.67
C ASP A 92 -1.61 -10.64 7.07
N PRO A 93 -2.18 -11.29 8.12
CA PRO A 93 -2.07 -10.76 9.48
C PRO A 93 -0.61 -10.62 9.94
N SER A 94 0.31 -11.40 9.38
CA SER A 94 1.74 -11.33 9.69
C SER A 94 2.38 -10.03 9.18
N ASP A 95 1.86 -9.45 8.10
CA ASP A 95 2.31 -8.18 7.56
C ASP A 95 2.10 -7.02 8.53
N ARG A 96 1.00 -7.05 9.31
CA ARG A 96 0.74 -6.02 10.34
C ARG A 96 1.78 -6.05 11.46
N ILE A 97 2.18 -7.25 11.88
CA ILE A 97 3.18 -7.43 12.93
C ILE A 97 4.54 -6.96 12.41
N LYS A 98 4.92 -7.35 11.19
CA LYS A 98 6.17 -6.91 10.55
C LYS A 98 6.21 -5.40 10.34
N GLN A 99 5.10 -4.77 9.94
CA GLN A 99 5.01 -3.32 9.79
C GLN A 99 5.15 -2.59 11.13
N LYS A 100 4.52 -3.09 12.21
CA LYS A 100 4.68 -2.54 13.56
C LYS A 100 6.12 -2.66 14.05
N PHE A 101 6.77 -3.81 13.85
CA PHE A 101 8.17 -4.00 14.19
C PHE A 101 9.09 -3.05 13.43
N LYS A 102 8.88 -2.90 12.11
CA LYS A 102 9.63 -1.96 11.28
C LYS A 102 9.45 -0.51 11.76
N PHE A 103 8.24 -0.13 12.14
CA PHE A 103 7.95 1.21 12.67
C PHE A 103 8.62 1.45 14.01
N ILE A 104 8.52 0.49 14.96
CA ILE A 104 9.18 0.57 16.26
C ILE A 104 10.70 0.69 16.09
N PHE A 105 11.29 -0.11 15.21
CA PHE A 105 12.72 -0.07 14.91
C PHE A 105 13.15 1.28 14.34
N LEU A 106 12.37 1.86 13.44
CA LEU A 106 12.62 3.19 12.88
C LEU A 106 12.57 4.28 13.97
N CYS A 107 11.56 4.23 14.85
CA CYS A 107 11.44 5.16 15.97
C CYS A 107 12.62 5.04 16.94
N LEU A 108 13.11 3.84 17.19
CA LEU A 108 14.26 3.57 18.04
C LEU A 108 15.54 4.19 17.47
N ILE A 109 15.80 3.99 16.17
CA ILE A 109 16.92 4.62 15.46
C ILE A 109 16.83 6.15 15.53
N ALA A 110 15.66 6.71 15.25
CA ALA A 110 15.44 8.15 15.30
C ALA A 110 15.66 8.72 16.71
N PHE A 111 15.17 8.02 17.75
CA PHE A 111 15.33 8.42 19.14
C PHE A 111 16.81 8.41 19.58
N PHE A 112 17.53 7.32 19.31
CA PHE A 112 18.94 7.23 19.63
C PHE A 112 19.79 8.21 18.81
N GLY A 113 19.49 8.40 17.53
CA GLY A 113 20.16 9.38 16.68
C GLY A 113 19.99 10.81 17.18
N ALA A 114 18.76 11.19 17.56
CA ALA A 114 18.49 12.50 18.14
C ALA A 114 19.20 12.70 19.50
N GLY A 115 19.12 11.70 20.38
CA GLY A 115 19.80 11.71 21.66
C GLY A 115 21.31 11.87 21.50
N PHE A 116 21.91 11.10 20.59
CA PHE A 116 23.33 11.19 20.29
C PHE A 116 23.72 12.56 19.73
N SER A 117 22.91 13.13 18.84
CA SER A 117 23.12 14.46 18.29
C SER A 117 23.13 15.55 19.36
N ILE A 118 22.20 15.49 20.32
CA ILE A 118 22.13 16.44 21.45
C ILE A 118 23.34 16.31 22.34
N ILE A 119 23.76 15.09 22.68
CA ILE A 119 24.93 14.83 23.52
C ILE A 119 26.21 15.32 22.81
N SER A 120 26.36 15.04 21.52
CA SER A 120 27.51 15.47 20.73
C SER A 120 27.59 17.00 20.62
N TYR A 121 26.44 17.67 20.53
CA TYR A 121 26.39 19.13 20.43
C TYR A 121 26.74 19.82 21.78
N ASN A 122 26.30 19.24 22.92
CA ASN A 122 26.54 19.80 24.26
C ASN A 122 27.90 19.44 24.87
N SER A 123 28.52 18.36 24.40
CA SER A 123 29.87 17.99 24.87
C SER A 123 30.86 18.47 23.84
N ASP A 124 31.73 19.43 24.23
CA ASP A 124 32.87 19.91 23.40
C ASP A 124 33.78 18.72 23.10
N VAL A 125 33.36 18.02 22.14
CA VAL A 125 33.76 16.91 21.33
C VAL A 125 34.98 16.10 21.74
N ASN A 126 34.77 15.10 22.56
CA ASN A 126 35.54 13.88 22.43
C ASN A 126 34.63 12.75 21.92
N LEU A 127 34.34 12.77 20.59
CA LEU A 127 33.51 11.77 19.89
C LEU A 127 33.99 10.34 20.14
N VAL A 128 35.31 10.15 20.22
CA VAL A 128 35.93 8.86 20.48
C VAL A 128 35.63 8.38 21.89
N GLY A 129 35.71 9.24 22.89
CA GLY A 129 35.41 8.88 24.29
C GLY A 129 33.92 8.58 24.52
N GLN A 130 33.01 9.20 23.75
CA GLN A 130 31.57 8.92 23.83
C GLN A 130 31.21 7.62 23.15
N LEU A 131 31.86 7.27 22.03
CA LEU A 131 31.76 5.97 21.40
C LEU A 131 32.25 4.85 22.30
N ASP A 132 33.34 5.07 23.03
CA ASP A 132 33.86 4.11 24.04
C ASP A 132 32.89 3.90 25.21
N LEU A 133 32.22 4.95 25.70
CA LEU A 133 31.20 4.83 26.74
C LEU A 133 29.97 4.04 26.25
N LEU A 134 29.46 4.35 25.05
CA LEU A 134 28.36 3.61 24.43
C LEU A 134 28.75 2.13 24.22
N GLN A 135 29.95 1.89 23.76
CA GLN A 135 30.50 0.57 23.57
C GLN A 135 30.55 -0.23 24.86
N ASN A 136 31.04 0.35 25.94
CA ASN A 136 31.10 -0.29 27.27
C ASN A 136 29.71 -0.66 27.79
N VAL A 137 28.69 0.16 27.51
CA VAL A 137 27.30 -0.12 27.90
C VAL A 137 26.70 -1.28 27.11
N PHE A 138 26.98 -1.36 25.82
CA PHE A 138 26.37 -2.39 24.94
C PHE A 138 27.15 -3.71 24.90
N THR A 139 28.45 -3.70 25.06
CA THR A 139 29.32 -4.88 24.91
C THR A 139 29.94 -5.39 26.19
N GLY A 140 29.69 -4.74 27.32
CA GLY A 140 30.27 -5.15 28.61
C GLY A 140 31.80 -5.09 28.65
N GLY A 141 32.44 -4.24 27.85
CA GLY A 141 33.88 -3.98 27.92
C GLY A 141 34.77 -4.91 27.09
N SER A 142 34.22 -5.60 26.08
CA SER A 142 35.05 -6.43 25.20
C SER A 142 35.70 -5.62 24.06
N GLU A 143 36.97 -5.88 23.77
CA GLU A 143 37.77 -5.18 22.74
C GLU A 143 37.16 -5.26 21.30
N SER A 144 36.31 -6.23 21.06
CA SER A 144 35.60 -6.38 19.77
C SER A 144 34.60 -5.27 19.47
N GLY A 145 34.14 -4.53 20.45
CA GLY A 145 33.13 -3.49 20.27
C GLY A 145 33.68 -2.23 19.57
N ALA A 146 34.96 -1.89 19.72
CA ALA A 146 35.56 -0.72 19.07
C ALA A 146 35.51 -0.81 17.54
N MET A 147 35.69 -2.02 17.01
CA MET A 147 35.56 -2.28 15.56
C MET A 147 34.13 -2.07 15.08
N ILE A 148 33.13 -2.55 15.82
CA ILE A 148 31.72 -2.47 15.43
C ILE A 148 31.24 -1.02 15.43
N GLY A 149 31.62 -0.22 16.43
CA GLY A 149 31.30 1.20 16.51
C GLY A 149 31.93 2.01 15.36
N GLY A 150 33.19 1.75 15.02
CA GLY A 150 33.88 2.40 13.90
C GLY A 150 33.29 2.06 12.54
N VAL A 151 32.93 0.80 12.33
CA VAL A 151 32.27 0.36 11.09
C VAL A 151 30.86 0.94 10.96
N ALA A 152 30.07 0.96 12.03
CA ALA A 152 28.74 1.55 12.04
C ALA A 152 28.76 3.06 11.78
N TYR A 153 29.76 3.76 12.34
CA TYR A 153 29.96 5.18 12.11
C TYR A 153 30.35 5.48 10.64
N SER A 154 31.27 4.70 10.08
CA SER A 154 31.68 4.87 8.68
C SER A 154 30.58 4.56 7.69
N LEU A 155 29.69 3.61 7.99
CA LEU A 155 28.50 3.29 7.18
C LEU A 155 27.40 4.36 7.30
N GLY A 156 27.34 5.08 8.41
CA GLY A 156 26.38 6.17 8.62
C GLY A 156 26.78 7.50 7.98
N LEU A 157 28.04 7.62 7.52
CA LEU A 157 28.57 8.82 6.84
C LEU A 157 28.40 8.77 5.31
N PHE A 158 28.10 7.61 4.74
CA PHE A 158 27.80 7.37 3.32
C PHE A 158 26.29 7.16 3.10
#